data_dcc34cd45e54486e0af49ccfd997a35a
#
_entry.id   dcc34cd45e54486e0af49ccfd997a35a
#
_cell.length_a   1.000
_cell.length_b   1.000
_cell.length_c   1.000
_cell.angle_alpha   90.00
_cell.angle_beta   90.00
_cell.angle_gamma   90.00
#
_symmetry.space_group_name_H-M   'P 1'
#
loop_
_entity.id
_entity.type
_entity.pdbx_description
1 polymer ?
#
loop_
_entity_poly.entity_id
_entity_poly.type
_entity_poly.pdbx_seq_one_letter_code
_entity_poly.pdbx_strand_id
1 'polypeptide(L)'
;MRDTLIEMPVSLAWFVLTGALFALQVVPQTGVFLMFLLAPYWSIVTVNLGFVSLVGEALFGRVNKAWLLAPALWFGGYAVAATVSHIQFNVLDASFRKQNEGKSVQFSAADTAIVFESKSSSSSGAASHFVRSYDVPVAYEENPNFITARHLAYRIGDRSRCDSIRKDDRYRSSGVNAFGFHENKRFVTNLCVVSGPEDPAGDVVLISEKVERQPHSELLPFDQHTITITQPGGATTELVSGSAAPLQWLPMPVMGCALISSSPAWRCTAGFARESLQGLGAPGAYGSAGLALVAKTLGLRESPASERLASFAGRQAAPNLEPIIEQRLRVTLGVLDRVIADPGAASTIHDYAGLHQRPDLISRRAPEIVTAIVAALDIGHSKSLETGRNLQALLAVLPFAEFEPHASVVLGSLEARSKMTEYMIDHRFLARLGELGGTSLSFLERVAFELRGPKGQSLRTYTLPAIEGLCKAGRDAAHLAERIAVVMNASGRRTDGLYTTAFVALLRLGRPDLADIGPDKASPYRAREYQTWRRTITSDSPSSACRV
;
A
#
# COMPACT_ATOMS: atom_id res chain seq x y z
N MET A 1 26.87 -65.31 7.13
CA MET A 1 25.97 -64.34 6.51
C MET A 1 25.94 -63.08 7.38
N ARG A 2 26.94 -62.21 7.26
CA ARG A 2 26.99 -60.87 7.86
C ARG A 2 26.85 -59.88 6.72
N ASP A 3 25.72 -59.34 6.61
CA ASP A 3 25.33 -57.98 6.34
C ASP A 3 26.21 -57.22 5.35
N THR A 4 26.00 -57.45 4.07
CA THR A 4 26.17 -56.39 3.07
C THR A 4 24.98 -55.45 3.19
N LEU A 5 24.89 -54.69 4.30
CA LEU A 5 24.29 -53.38 4.28
C LEU A 5 25.11 -52.62 3.25
N ILE A 6 24.56 -52.43 2.07
CA ILE A 6 25.11 -51.53 1.06
C ILE A 6 25.15 -50.17 1.78
N GLU A 7 26.35 -49.82 2.28
CA GLU A 7 26.55 -48.47 2.88
C GLU A 7 26.27 -47.45 1.79
N MET A 8 25.06 -46.92 1.83
CA MET A 8 24.64 -45.89 0.89
C MET A 8 25.63 -44.74 1.00
N PRO A 9 26.24 -44.28 -0.11
CA PRO A 9 27.14 -43.14 -0.07
C PRO A 9 26.47 -41.94 0.57
N VAL A 10 27.14 -41.24 1.48
CA VAL A 10 26.60 -40.07 2.17
C VAL A 10 26.23 -38.96 1.17
N SER A 11 27.02 -38.83 0.11
CA SER A 11 26.72 -37.91 -1.00
C SER A 11 25.36 -38.18 -1.64
N LEU A 12 25.00 -39.44 -1.84
CA LEU A 12 23.72 -39.84 -2.41
C LEU A 12 22.55 -39.45 -1.49
N ALA A 13 22.71 -39.63 -0.17
CA ALA A 13 21.71 -39.20 0.80
C ALA A 13 21.44 -37.68 0.73
N TRP A 14 22.48 -36.88 0.62
CA TRP A 14 22.35 -35.41 0.44
C TRP A 14 21.66 -35.04 -0.87
N PHE A 15 21.98 -35.71 -2.00
CA PHE A 15 21.32 -35.43 -3.28
C PHE A 15 19.85 -35.88 -3.28
N VAL A 16 19.52 -37.01 -2.66
CA VAL A 16 18.13 -37.42 -2.50
C VAL A 16 17.34 -36.42 -1.66
N LEU A 17 17.93 -35.98 -0.54
CA LEU A 17 17.31 -34.93 0.30
C LEU A 17 17.12 -33.61 -0.48
N THR A 18 18.13 -33.20 -1.25
CA THR A 18 18.02 -32.01 -2.10
C THR A 18 16.91 -32.15 -3.13
N GLY A 19 16.83 -33.32 -3.81
CA GLY A 19 15.78 -33.60 -4.78
C GLY A 19 14.38 -33.56 -4.15
N ALA A 20 14.24 -34.16 -2.95
CA ALA A 20 12.98 -34.12 -2.20
C ALA A 20 12.59 -32.68 -1.81
N LEU A 21 13.55 -31.84 -1.34
CA LEU A 21 13.31 -30.44 -1.04
C LEU A 21 12.86 -29.66 -2.28
N PHE A 22 13.53 -29.84 -3.41
CA PHE A 22 13.13 -29.18 -4.66
C PHE A 22 11.75 -29.63 -5.13
N ALA A 23 11.45 -30.93 -5.08
CA ALA A 23 10.13 -31.44 -5.45
C ALA A 23 9.02 -30.81 -4.60
N LEU A 24 9.24 -30.67 -3.29
CA LEU A 24 8.28 -30.02 -2.38
C LEU A 24 8.18 -28.51 -2.61
N GLN A 25 9.28 -27.85 -2.98
CA GLN A 25 9.32 -26.41 -3.22
C GLN A 25 8.61 -26.02 -4.53
N VAL A 26 8.58 -26.88 -5.52
CA VAL A 26 7.91 -26.63 -6.82
C VAL A 26 6.38 -26.68 -6.70
N VAL A 27 5.85 -27.44 -5.75
CA VAL A 27 4.40 -27.48 -5.51
C VAL A 27 3.97 -26.21 -4.77
N PRO A 28 3.06 -25.38 -5.30
CA PRO A 28 2.75 -24.06 -4.73
C PRO A 28 2.35 -24.09 -3.24
N GLN A 29 1.52 -25.03 -2.81
CA GLN A 29 1.04 -25.12 -1.44
C GLN A 29 2.16 -25.47 -0.46
N THR A 30 2.95 -26.50 -0.76
CA THR A 30 4.08 -26.92 0.08
C THR A 30 5.26 -25.97 -0.04
N GLY A 31 5.50 -25.39 -1.23
CA GLY A 31 6.56 -24.42 -1.47
C GLY A 31 6.37 -23.14 -0.66
N VAL A 32 5.14 -22.60 -0.61
CA VAL A 32 4.82 -21.44 0.23
C VAL A 32 4.98 -21.77 1.71
N PHE A 33 4.53 -22.93 2.17
CA PHE A 33 4.72 -23.34 3.56
C PHE A 33 6.21 -23.49 3.91
N LEU A 34 6.98 -24.15 3.05
CA LEU A 34 8.42 -24.33 3.23
C LEU A 34 9.21 -23.02 3.18
N MET A 35 8.71 -21.99 2.48
CA MET A 35 9.32 -20.66 2.48
C MET A 35 9.42 -20.08 3.91
N PHE A 36 8.42 -20.29 4.76
CA PHE A 36 8.46 -19.88 6.16
C PHE A 36 9.49 -20.66 6.99
N LEU A 37 9.87 -21.85 6.55
CA LEU A 37 10.92 -22.68 7.17
C LEU A 37 12.30 -22.45 6.56
N LEU A 38 12.51 -21.37 5.81
CA LEU A 38 13.77 -21.04 5.15
C LEU A 38 14.29 -22.15 4.20
N ALA A 39 13.40 -22.96 3.64
CA ALA A 39 13.75 -24.12 2.81
C ALA A 39 14.65 -23.79 1.59
N PRO A 40 14.57 -22.61 0.94
CA PRO A 40 15.52 -22.23 -0.11
C PRO A 40 16.98 -22.28 0.34
N TYR A 41 17.26 -21.95 1.61
CA TYR A 41 18.61 -22.05 2.16
C TYR A 41 19.03 -23.49 2.43
N TRP A 42 18.09 -24.37 2.81
CA TRP A 42 18.36 -25.79 3.07
C TRP A 42 18.77 -26.51 1.78
N SER A 43 18.10 -26.24 0.66
CA SER A 43 18.48 -26.81 -0.63
C SER A 43 19.88 -26.39 -1.08
N ILE A 44 20.28 -25.14 -0.80
CA ILE A 44 21.64 -24.66 -1.05
C ILE A 44 22.65 -25.44 -0.22
N VAL A 45 22.38 -25.63 1.08
CA VAL A 45 23.28 -26.36 1.99
C VAL A 45 23.39 -27.81 1.57
N THR A 46 22.26 -28.49 1.35
CA THR A 46 22.25 -29.94 1.06
C THR A 46 22.91 -30.28 -0.26
N VAL A 47 22.71 -29.49 -1.33
CA VAL A 47 23.36 -29.76 -2.62
C VAL A 47 24.89 -29.57 -2.54
N ASN A 48 25.34 -28.51 -1.87
CA ASN A 48 26.77 -28.26 -1.73
C ASN A 48 27.45 -29.32 -0.83
N LEU A 49 26.78 -29.74 0.27
CA LEU A 49 27.24 -30.85 1.10
C LEU A 49 27.28 -32.15 0.33
N GLY A 50 26.34 -32.40 -0.59
CA GLY A 50 26.34 -33.54 -1.49
C GLY A 50 27.62 -33.61 -2.33
N PHE A 51 27.99 -32.50 -2.97
CA PHE A 51 29.22 -32.42 -3.79
C PHE A 51 30.49 -32.51 -2.94
N VAL A 52 30.53 -31.85 -1.78
CA VAL A 52 31.68 -31.94 -0.85
C VAL A 52 31.85 -33.38 -0.33
N SER A 53 30.75 -34.05 0.04
CA SER A 53 30.77 -35.46 0.48
C SER A 53 31.25 -36.35 -0.65
N LEU A 54 30.83 -36.12 -1.89
CA LEU A 54 31.27 -36.85 -3.07
C LEU A 54 32.79 -36.73 -3.30
N VAL A 55 33.36 -35.52 -3.10
CA VAL A 55 34.82 -35.36 -3.13
C VAL A 55 35.49 -36.19 -2.08
N GLY A 56 35.03 -36.16 -0.83
CA GLY A 56 35.58 -36.97 0.26
C GLY A 56 35.50 -38.46 -0.06
N GLU A 57 34.34 -38.95 -0.48
CA GLU A 57 34.13 -40.40 -0.81
C GLU A 57 35.03 -40.85 -1.97
N ALA A 58 35.22 -40.04 -2.99
CA ALA A 58 36.14 -40.33 -4.11
C ALA A 58 37.59 -40.33 -3.69
N LEU A 59 38.04 -39.40 -2.82
CA LEU A 59 39.38 -39.35 -2.30
C LEU A 59 39.72 -40.54 -1.39
N PHE A 60 38.73 -40.96 -0.55
CA PHE A 60 38.87 -42.13 0.32
C PHE A 60 38.61 -43.47 -0.39
N GLY A 61 38.35 -43.48 -1.70
CA GLY A 61 38.20 -44.69 -2.49
C GLY A 61 36.84 -45.38 -2.29
N ARG A 62 35.87 -44.74 -1.67
CA ARG A 62 34.50 -45.31 -1.50
C ARG A 62 33.69 -45.28 -2.80
N VAL A 63 34.00 -44.34 -3.70
CA VAL A 63 33.42 -44.23 -5.05
C VAL A 63 34.52 -44.09 -6.08
N ASN A 64 34.22 -44.35 -7.35
CA ASN A 64 35.18 -44.22 -8.44
C ASN A 64 35.65 -42.75 -8.55
N LYS A 65 36.98 -42.56 -8.69
CA LYS A 65 37.58 -41.20 -8.84
C LYS A 65 37.04 -40.42 -10.03
N ALA A 66 36.50 -41.08 -11.05
CA ALA A 66 35.82 -40.39 -12.16
C ALA A 66 34.68 -39.46 -11.69
N TRP A 67 34.07 -39.77 -10.55
CA TRP A 67 33.02 -38.94 -9.97
C TRP A 67 33.52 -37.57 -9.46
N LEU A 68 34.84 -37.36 -9.34
CA LEU A 68 35.40 -36.02 -9.07
C LEU A 68 35.12 -35.00 -10.18
N LEU A 69 34.78 -35.46 -11.39
CA LEU A 69 34.39 -34.58 -12.48
C LEU A 69 33.11 -33.80 -12.15
N ALA A 70 32.16 -34.39 -11.43
CA ALA A 70 30.88 -33.76 -11.08
C ALA A 70 31.08 -32.55 -10.17
N PRO A 71 31.75 -32.63 -8.99
CA PRO A 71 32.04 -31.45 -8.19
C PRO A 71 32.99 -30.46 -8.87
N ALA A 72 33.94 -30.94 -9.71
CA ALA A 72 34.79 -30.07 -10.49
C ALA A 72 34.01 -29.19 -11.48
N LEU A 73 33.00 -29.77 -12.17
CA LEU A 73 32.09 -29.01 -13.02
C LEU A 73 31.17 -28.12 -12.21
N TRP A 74 30.66 -28.60 -11.07
CA TRP A 74 29.76 -27.82 -10.21
C TRP A 74 30.46 -26.58 -9.64
N PHE A 75 31.55 -26.77 -8.91
CA PHE A 75 32.27 -25.64 -8.30
C PHE A 75 33.14 -24.88 -9.29
N GLY A 76 33.91 -25.59 -10.13
CA GLY A 76 34.80 -24.97 -11.09
C GLY A 76 34.06 -24.25 -12.22
N GLY A 77 33.09 -24.95 -12.84
CA GLY A 77 32.24 -24.35 -13.89
C GLY A 77 31.44 -23.16 -13.37
N TYR A 78 30.88 -23.28 -12.16
CA TYR A 78 30.18 -22.18 -11.53
C TYR A 78 31.13 -21.00 -11.19
N ALA A 79 32.33 -21.27 -10.67
CA ALA A 79 33.32 -20.22 -10.38
C ALA A 79 33.70 -19.44 -11.63
N VAL A 80 33.85 -20.11 -12.79
CA VAL A 80 34.07 -19.47 -14.07
C VAL A 80 32.87 -18.58 -14.44
N ALA A 81 31.64 -19.09 -14.34
CA ALA A 81 30.44 -18.33 -14.64
C ALA A 81 30.28 -17.11 -13.72
N ALA A 82 30.53 -17.25 -12.41
CA ALA A 82 30.50 -16.16 -11.45
C ALA A 82 31.58 -15.12 -11.77
N THR A 83 32.82 -15.54 -12.07
CA THR A 83 33.90 -14.64 -12.47
C THR A 83 33.52 -13.83 -13.71
N VAL A 84 32.99 -14.48 -14.75
CA VAL A 84 32.53 -13.79 -15.96
C VAL A 84 31.39 -12.80 -15.63
N SER A 85 30.46 -13.19 -14.79
CA SER A 85 29.36 -12.33 -14.32
C SER A 85 29.87 -11.07 -13.62
N HIS A 86 30.86 -11.21 -12.72
CA HIS A 86 31.47 -10.07 -12.03
C HIS A 86 32.36 -9.21 -12.95
N ILE A 87 33.06 -9.80 -13.92
CA ILE A 87 33.78 -9.03 -14.93
C ILE A 87 32.80 -8.19 -15.76
N GLN A 88 31.69 -8.80 -16.23
CA GLN A 88 30.67 -8.08 -16.97
C GLN A 88 30.08 -6.94 -16.14
N PHE A 89 29.82 -7.17 -14.84
CA PHE A 89 29.35 -6.14 -13.92
C PHE A 89 30.33 -4.96 -13.83
N ASN A 90 31.63 -5.23 -13.61
CA ASN A 90 32.64 -4.18 -13.50
C ASN A 90 32.82 -3.39 -14.81
N VAL A 91 32.76 -4.06 -15.96
CA VAL A 91 32.81 -3.41 -17.27
C VAL A 91 31.61 -2.53 -17.49
N LEU A 92 30.43 -3.00 -17.13
CA LEU A 92 29.18 -2.23 -17.25
C LEU A 92 29.20 -1.00 -16.33
N ASP A 93 29.59 -1.16 -15.07
CA ASP A 93 29.71 -0.04 -14.12
C ASP A 93 30.71 1.01 -14.59
N ALA A 94 31.89 0.57 -15.06
CA ALA A 94 32.91 1.46 -15.62
C ALA A 94 32.39 2.20 -16.86
N SER A 95 31.63 1.53 -17.73
CA SER A 95 31.04 2.15 -18.91
C SER A 95 30.03 3.23 -18.56
N PHE A 96 29.15 2.97 -17.58
CA PHE A 96 28.17 3.96 -17.10
C PHE A 96 28.86 5.15 -16.42
N ARG A 97 29.88 4.92 -15.60
CA ARG A 97 30.70 6.00 -15.01
C ARG A 97 31.34 6.89 -16.10
N LYS A 98 31.92 6.28 -17.13
CA LYS A 98 32.50 7.01 -18.25
C LYS A 98 31.46 7.83 -19.02
N GLN A 99 30.28 7.28 -19.24
CA GLN A 99 29.18 8.00 -19.90
C GLN A 99 28.70 9.21 -19.09
N ASN A 100 28.77 9.15 -17.76
CA ASN A 100 28.38 10.23 -16.86
C ASN A 100 29.51 11.23 -16.55
N GLU A 101 30.73 10.92 -16.93
CA GLU A 101 31.89 11.75 -16.62
C GLU A 101 31.81 13.13 -17.28
N GLY A 102 32.13 14.16 -16.50
CA GLY A 102 32.12 15.55 -16.97
C GLY A 102 30.74 16.18 -17.15
N LYS A 103 29.64 15.44 -16.94
CA LYS A 103 28.29 16.00 -17.03
C LYS A 103 27.99 16.85 -15.81
N SER A 104 27.60 18.09 -16.04
CA SER A 104 27.16 19.04 -15.02
C SER A 104 26.05 19.92 -15.56
N VAL A 105 25.16 20.36 -14.70
CA VAL A 105 24.05 21.25 -15.00
C VAL A 105 24.14 22.43 -14.05
N GLN A 106 24.08 23.66 -14.59
CA GLN A 106 23.97 24.83 -13.75
C GLN A 106 22.60 24.87 -13.09
N PHE A 107 22.60 24.82 -11.77
CA PHE A 107 21.38 24.82 -10.97
C PHE A 107 21.53 25.78 -9.78
N SER A 108 20.51 26.61 -9.57
CA SER A 108 20.37 27.49 -8.41
C SER A 108 19.09 27.16 -7.67
N ALA A 109 19.19 26.61 -6.47
CA ALA A 109 18.03 26.30 -5.65
C ALA A 109 17.23 27.53 -5.20
N ALA A 110 17.74 28.75 -5.42
CA ALA A 110 17.04 29.99 -5.13
C ALA A 110 16.03 30.37 -6.22
N ASP A 111 16.36 30.06 -7.48
CA ASP A 111 15.62 30.59 -8.64
C ASP A 111 14.97 29.48 -9.47
N THR A 112 15.35 28.23 -9.25
CA THR A 112 14.91 27.10 -10.08
C THR A 112 14.33 25.99 -9.22
N ALA A 113 13.16 25.49 -9.59
CA ALA A 113 12.51 24.36 -8.94
C ALA A 113 12.95 23.01 -9.56
N ILE A 114 13.08 21.99 -8.74
CA ILE A 114 13.31 20.60 -9.20
C ILE A 114 11.98 19.87 -9.24
N VAL A 115 11.64 19.29 -10.40
CA VAL A 115 10.42 18.51 -10.62
C VAL A 115 10.79 17.12 -11.09
N PHE A 116 10.26 16.10 -10.43
CA PHE A 116 10.38 14.69 -10.83
C PHE A 116 9.11 14.24 -11.54
N GLU A 117 9.24 13.71 -12.75
CA GLU A 117 8.11 13.10 -13.48
C GLU A 117 7.70 11.75 -12.85
N SER A 118 6.40 11.54 -12.72
CA SER A 118 5.80 10.34 -12.09
C SER A 118 5.64 9.14 -13.03
N LYS A 119 6.38 9.06 -14.14
CA LYS A 119 6.18 8.00 -15.15
C LYS A 119 6.68 6.61 -14.74
N SER A 120 7.47 6.49 -13.66
CA SER A 120 7.97 5.20 -13.19
C SER A 120 7.63 4.95 -11.73
N SER A 121 7.33 3.69 -11.40
CA SER A 121 7.12 3.25 -10.00
C SER A 121 8.37 3.41 -9.12
N SER A 122 9.54 3.65 -9.71
CA SER A 122 10.80 3.87 -9.02
C SER A 122 11.00 5.32 -8.57
N SER A 123 10.28 6.29 -9.18
CA SER A 123 10.40 7.70 -8.83
C SER A 123 9.53 8.12 -7.64
N SER A 124 8.62 7.26 -7.17
CA SER A 124 7.77 7.60 -6.03
C SER A 124 8.62 7.90 -4.78
N GLY A 125 8.56 9.16 -4.34
CA GLY A 125 9.35 9.65 -3.20
C GLY A 125 10.70 10.25 -3.54
N ALA A 126 11.05 10.44 -4.83
CA ALA A 126 12.29 11.08 -5.25
C ALA A 126 12.41 12.51 -4.70
N ALA A 127 11.35 13.32 -4.83
CA ALA A 127 11.32 14.66 -4.27
C ALA A 127 11.46 14.65 -2.74
N SER A 128 10.80 13.72 -2.06
CA SER A 128 10.96 13.51 -0.61
C SER A 128 12.41 13.15 -0.23
N HIS A 129 13.07 12.31 -1.03
CA HIS A 129 14.47 11.95 -0.82
C HIS A 129 15.40 13.16 -1.00
N PHE A 130 15.17 13.98 -2.04
CA PHE A 130 15.97 15.16 -2.32
C PHE A 130 15.96 16.16 -1.16
N VAL A 131 14.77 16.51 -0.65
CA VAL A 131 14.68 17.43 0.49
C VAL A 131 15.22 16.83 1.79
N ARG A 132 15.29 15.51 1.91
CA ARG A 132 15.90 14.85 3.08
C ARG A 132 17.41 14.83 3.04
N SER A 133 17.99 14.63 1.86
CA SER A 133 19.42 14.30 1.71
C SER A 133 20.25 15.47 1.22
N TYR A 134 19.66 16.38 0.46
CA TYR A 134 20.41 17.46 -0.22
C TYR A 134 19.94 18.84 0.20
N ASP A 135 20.77 19.84 -0.07
CA ASP A 135 20.50 21.25 0.24
C ASP A 135 19.50 21.86 -0.76
N VAL A 136 18.26 21.33 -0.72
CA VAL A 136 17.14 21.77 -1.56
C VAL A 136 15.98 22.18 -0.67
N PRO A 137 15.51 23.44 -0.74
CA PRO A 137 14.43 23.92 0.11
C PRO A 137 13.09 23.27 -0.21
N VAL A 138 12.84 23.01 -1.49
CA VAL A 138 11.62 22.38 -1.99
C VAL A 138 11.93 21.55 -3.23
N ALA A 139 11.34 20.38 -3.32
CA ALA A 139 11.35 19.55 -4.53
C ALA A 139 9.92 19.12 -4.85
N TYR A 140 9.63 18.94 -6.12
CA TYR A 140 8.29 18.64 -6.61
C TYR A 140 8.26 17.26 -7.28
N GLU A 141 7.12 16.59 -7.18
CA GLU A 141 6.85 15.35 -7.87
C GLU A 141 5.55 15.50 -8.64
N GLU A 142 5.55 15.14 -9.92
CA GLU A 142 4.33 15.18 -10.73
C GLU A 142 3.32 14.17 -10.20
N ASN A 143 2.10 14.61 -9.94
CA ASN A 143 1.03 13.74 -9.46
C ASN A 143 -0.24 13.95 -10.30
N PRO A 144 -0.46 13.13 -11.32
CA PRO A 144 -1.62 13.24 -12.20
C PRO A 144 -2.96 13.01 -11.49
N ASN A 145 -2.93 12.44 -10.29
CA ASN A 145 -4.15 12.15 -9.51
C ASN A 145 -4.59 13.31 -8.62
N PHE A 146 -3.81 14.39 -8.52
CA PHE A 146 -4.21 15.56 -7.75
C PHE A 146 -5.08 16.50 -8.59
N ILE A 147 -6.22 16.86 -8.03
CA ILE A 147 -7.22 17.70 -8.69
C ILE A 147 -6.87 19.21 -8.56
N THR A 148 -6.08 19.58 -7.55
CA THR A 148 -5.83 20.99 -7.18
C THR A 148 -4.50 21.56 -7.65
N ALA A 149 -3.52 20.70 -7.89
CA ALA A 149 -2.22 21.06 -8.45
C ALA A 149 -1.67 19.87 -9.22
N ARG A 150 -0.90 20.14 -10.26
CA ARG A 150 -0.26 19.10 -11.06
C ARG A 150 0.89 18.43 -10.31
N HIS A 151 1.42 19.11 -9.29
CA HIS A 151 2.59 18.68 -8.55
C HIS A 151 2.32 18.57 -7.05
N LEU A 152 3.13 17.76 -6.40
CA LEU A 152 3.21 17.61 -4.96
C LEU A 152 4.57 18.17 -4.51
N ALA A 153 4.55 19.26 -3.77
CA ALA A 153 5.75 19.87 -3.21
C ALA A 153 6.16 19.18 -1.90
N TYR A 154 7.45 18.95 -1.72
CA TYR A 154 8.03 18.39 -0.50
C TYR A 154 8.98 19.39 0.15
N ARG A 155 8.93 19.50 1.48
CA ARG A 155 9.77 20.38 2.31
C ARG A 155 10.09 19.74 3.64
N ILE A 156 11.14 20.21 4.31
CA ILE A 156 11.40 19.86 5.71
C ILE A 156 10.57 20.80 6.59
N GLY A 157 9.88 20.24 7.57
CA GLY A 157 9.16 20.96 8.61
C GLY A 157 9.72 20.68 9.99
N ASP A 158 9.63 21.67 10.89
CA ASP A 158 9.91 21.48 12.30
C ASP A 158 8.79 20.70 13.01
N ARG A 159 9.04 20.29 14.25
CA ARG A 159 8.09 19.50 15.05
C ARG A 159 6.74 20.20 15.24
N SER A 160 6.74 21.50 15.51
CA SER A 160 5.51 22.27 15.80
C SER A 160 4.58 22.23 14.59
N ARG A 161 5.14 22.48 13.41
CA ARG A 161 4.42 22.43 12.14
C ARG A 161 3.94 21.02 11.80
N CYS A 162 4.80 20.02 12.01
CA CYS A 162 4.46 18.62 11.77
C CYS A 162 3.26 18.18 12.62
N ASP A 163 3.26 18.57 13.89
CA ASP A 163 2.20 18.23 14.83
C ASP A 163 0.89 18.98 14.50
N SER A 164 0.96 20.25 14.06
CA SER A 164 -0.22 20.99 13.62
C SER A 164 -0.88 20.36 12.39
N ILE A 165 -0.08 19.97 11.38
CA ILE A 165 -0.58 19.29 10.19
C ILE A 165 -1.22 17.93 10.53
N ARG A 166 -0.64 17.17 11.45
CA ARG A 166 -1.17 15.86 11.83
C ARG A 166 -2.47 15.94 12.63
N LYS A 167 -2.65 17.00 13.42
CA LYS A 167 -3.80 17.19 14.30
C LYS A 167 -5.00 17.80 13.60
N ASP A 168 -4.80 18.56 12.54
CA ASP A 168 -5.85 19.28 11.83
C ASP A 168 -6.26 18.53 10.55
N ASP A 169 -7.46 17.95 10.57
CA ASP A 169 -8.00 17.17 9.45
C ASP A 169 -8.19 18.00 8.16
N ARG A 170 -8.24 19.35 8.26
CA ARG A 170 -8.29 20.22 7.08
C ARG A 170 -7.04 20.08 6.21
N TYR A 171 -5.86 19.88 6.83
CA TYR A 171 -4.63 19.62 6.09
C TYR A 171 -4.74 18.33 5.29
N ARG A 172 -5.14 17.23 5.94
CA ARG A 172 -5.26 15.93 5.29
C ARG A 172 -6.28 15.95 4.15
N SER A 173 -7.43 16.56 4.36
CA SER A 173 -8.47 16.68 3.33
C SER A 173 -8.04 17.55 2.14
N SER A 174 -7.09 18.46 2.37
CA SER A 174 -6.48 19.29 1.31
C SER A 174 -5.27 18.61 0.65
N GLY A 175 -4.93 17.37 1.02
CA GLY A 175 -3.79 16.64 0.47
C GLY A 175 -2.44 17.05 1.08
N VAL A 176 -2.45 17.82 2.17
CA VAL A 176 -1.23 18.19 2.91
C VAL A 176 -0.96 17.15 3.98
N ASN A 177 0.24 16.56 3.97
CA ASN A 177 0.63 15.49 4.89
C ASN A 177 1.98 15.81 5.53
N ALA A 178 2.19 15.26 6.74
CA ALA A 178 3.47 15.31 7.44
C ALA A 178 3.95 13.89 7.74
N PHE A 179 5.03 13.48 7.07
CA PHE A 179 5.65 12.17 7.21
C PHE A 179 6.80 12.20 8.21
N GLY A 180 7.10 11.07 8.83
CA GLY A 180 8.27 10.93 9.69
C GLY A 180 9.58 11.21 8.95
N PHE A 181 10.52 11.88 9.61
CA PHE A 181 11.84 12.13 9.07
C PHE A 181 12.82 11.06 9.57
N HIS A 182 13.55 10.45 8.64
CA HIS A 182 14.61 9.49 8.96
C HIS A 182 15.91 9.96 8.31
N GLU A 183 16.96 10.06 9.10
CA GLU A 183 18.32 10.35 8.66
C GLU A 183 19.20 9.17 9.06
N ASN A 184 19.94 8.62 8.11
CA ASN A 184 20.80 7.43 8.32
C ASN A 184 20.06 6.28 9.04
N LYS A 185 18.82 5.97 8.62
CA LYS A 185 17.92 4.96 9.21
C LYS A 185 17.48 5.26 10.65
N ARG A 186 17.81 6.42 11.23
CA ARG A 186 17.37 6.84 12.56
C ARG A 186 16.20 7.81 12.44
N PHE A 187 15.20 7.61 13.27
CA PHE A 187 14.07 8.52 13.34
C PHE A 187 14.48 9.82 14.05
N VAL A 188 14.21 10.95 13.40
CA VAL A 188 14.50 12.28 13.94
C VAL A 188 13.18 12.90 14.42
N THR A 189 13.03 13.03 15.73
CA THR A 189 11.75 13.36 16.37
C THR A 189 11.31 14.82 16.22
N ASN A 190 12.27 15.73 15.94
CA ASN A 190 12.01 17.17 15.83
C ASN A 190 11.81 17.67 14.40
N LEU A 191 11.82 16.75 13.43
CA LEU A 191 11.65 17.07 12.01
C LEU A 191 10.60 16.17 11.36
N CYS A 192 10.00 16.65 10.27
CA CYS A 192 9.22 15.83 9.35
C CYS A 192 9.41 16.29 7.91
N VAL A 193 8.96 15.48 6.96
CA VAL A 193 8.75 15.91 5.59
C VAL A 193 7.30 16.31 5.43
N VAL A 194 7.07 17.55 5.05
CA VAL A 194 5.74 18.06 4.70
C VAL A 194 5.56 17.94 3.19
N SER A 195 4.46 17.35 2.76
CA SER A 195 4.04 17.36 1.35
C SER A 195 2.70 18.07 1.19
N GLY A 196 2.51 18.74 0.08
CA GLY A 196 1.24 19.40 -0.24
C GLY A 196 1.12 19.72 -1.73
N PRO A 197 -0.12 19.83 -2.25
CA PRO A 197 -0.36 20.22 -3.63
C PRO A 197 0.08 21.65 -3.88
N GLU A 198 1.04 21.83 -4.77
CA GLU A 198 1.60 23.12 -5.13
C GLU A 198 2.32 23.01 -6.46
N ASP A 199 2.08 23.92 -7.38
CA ASP A 199 2.83 23.99 -8.63
C ASP A 199 4.09 24.83 -8.45
N PRO A 200 5.21 24.47 -9.09
CA PRO A 200 6.46 25.21 -8.99
C PRO A 200 6.29 26.61 -9.55
N ALA A 201 6.86 27.59 -8.86
CA ALA A 201 6.94 28.97 -9.33
C ALA A 201 8.30 29.19 -10.01
N GLY A 202 8.31 29.88 -11.15
CA GLY A 202 9.54 30.21 -11.88
C GLY A 202 10.07 29.09 -12.78
N ASP A 203 11.36 29.10 -12.98
CA ASP A 203 12.05 28.16 -13.85
C ASP A 203 12.07 26.75 -13.24
N VAL A 204 11.96 25.72 -14.11
CA VAL A 204 11.87 24.32 -13.70
C VAL A 204 12.98 23.50 -14.35
N VAL A 205 13.71 22.75 -13.53
CA VAL A 205 14.51 21.61 -13.97
C VAL A 205 13.65 20.36 -13.84
N LEU A 206 13.34 19.75 -14.98
CA LEU A 206 12.53 18.54 -15.04
C LEU A 206 13.43 17.31 -15.07
N ILE A 207 13.18 16.34 -14.20
CA ILE A 207 13.91 15.08 -14.11
C ILE A 207 12.96 13.95 -14.47
N SER A 208 13.24 13.27 -15.56
CA SER A 208 12.50 12.10 -16.00
C SER A 208 13.40 10.86 -15.97
N GLU A 209 12.83 9.71 -15.64
CA GLU A 209 13.53 8.43 -15.60
C GLU A 209 12.81 7.43 -16.51
N LYS A 210 13.59 6.75 -17.35
CA LYS A 210 13.14 5.64 -18.17
C LYS A 210 13.93 4.39 -17.78
N VAL A 211 13.22 3.35 -17.39
CA VAL A 211 13.81 2.05 -17.05
C VAL A 211 13.64 1.10 -18.21
N GLU A 212 14.73 0.56 -18.69
CA GLU A 212 14.75 -0.44 -19.74
C GLU A 212 15.40 -1.72 -19.24
N ARG A 213 14.63 -2.79 -19.24
CA ARG A 213 15.19 -4.11 -18.96
C ARG A 213 15.97 -4.58 -20.17
N GLN A 214 17.26 -4.71 -20.00
CA GLN A 214 18.14 -5.20 -21.08
C GLN A 214 18.24 -6.73 -20.99
N PRO A 215 17.88 -7.45 -22.06
CA PRO A 215 17.97 -8.90 -22.12
C PRO A 215 19.43 -9.39 -22.34
N HIS A 216 20.39 -8.79 -21.65
CA HIS A 216 21.78 -9.14 -21.87
C HIS A 216 22.19 -10.33 -21.01
N SER A 217 23.01 -11.17 -21.53
CA SER A 217 23.55 -12.44 -21.12
C SER A 217 22.85 -13.05 -19.89
N GLU A 218 22.48 -14.31 -19.94
CA GLU A 218 21.90 -15.05 -18.79
C GLU A 218 22.80 -14.98 -17.53
N LEU A 219 24.09 -14.60 -17.71
CA LEU A 219 25.05 -14.48 -16.61
C LEU A 219 24.94 -13.18 -15.84
N LEU A 220 24.56 -12.06 -16.48
CA LEU A 220 24.37 -10.77 -15.82
C LEU A 220 23.07 -10.08 -16.30
N PRO A 221 21.91 -10.39 -15.70
CA PRO A 221 20.72 -9.58 -15.94
C PRO A 221 20.90 -8.20 -15.32
N PHE A 222 20.50 -7.15 -16.04
CA PHE A 222 20.51 -5.79 -15.53
C PHE A 222 19.35 -4.96 -16.08
N ASP A 223 18.96 -3.96 -15.31
CA ASP A 223 18.02 -2.92 -15.71
C ASP A 223 18.81 -1.62 -15.90
N GLN A 224 18.69 -1.01 -17.06
CA GLN A 224 19.29 0.29 -17.37
C GLN A 224 18.28 1.40 -17.07
N HIS A 225 18.73 2.41 -16.37
CA HIS A 225 17.98 3.60 -16.04
C HIS A 225 18.59 4.79 -16.79
N THR A 226 17.83 5.32 -17.75
CA THR A 226 18.20 6.56 -18.43
C THR A 226 17.48 7.71 -17.73
N ILE A 227 18.25 8.63 -17.15
CA ILE A 227 17.76 9.80 -16.44
C ILE A 227 18.01 11.01 -17.30
N THR A 228 16.96 11.72 -17.67
CA THR A 228 17.04 12.95 -18.48
C THR A 228 16.76 14.14 -17.59
N ILE A 229 17.70 15.07 -17.51
CA ILE A 229 17.57 16.36 -16.85
C ILE A 229 17.31 17.40 -17.92
N THR A 230 16.11 17.99 -17.94
CA THR A 230 15.75 19.06 -18.86
C THR A 230 15.80 20.39 -18.13
N GLN A 231 16.64 21.32 -18.62
CA GLN A 231 16.83 22.64 -18.06
C GLN A 231 15.76 23.63 -18.58
N PRO A 232 15.55 24.77 -17.91
CA PRO A 232 14.83 25.89 -18.49
C PRO A 232 15.41 26.26 -19.85
N GLY A 233 14.56 26.41 -20.87
CA GLY A 233 15.03 26.66 -22.24
C GLY A 233 15.25 25.39 -23.10
N GLY A 234 15.00 24.19 -22.55
CA GLY A 234 14.92 22.93 -23.29
C GLY A 234 16.26 22.17 -23.46
N ALA A 235 17.38 22.67 -22.94
CA ALA A 235 18.62 21.91 -22.93
C ALA A 235 18.49 20.65 -22.08
N THR A 236 18.95 19.52 -22.62
CA THR A 236 18.85 18.21 -21.97
C THR A 236 20.22 17.63 -21.65
N THR A 237 20.32 17.01 -20.47
CA THR A 237 21.49 16.22 -20.06
C THR A 237 21.01 14.83 -19.70
N GLU A 238 21.52 13.82 -20.39
CA GLU A 238 21.19 12.43 -20.11
C GLU A 238 22.24 11.80 -19.19
N LEU A 239 21.80 11.08 -18.18
CA LEU A 239 22.62 10.30 -17.27
C LEU A 239 22.20 8.83 -17.39
N VAL A 240 23.14 7.93 -17.17
CA VAL A 240 22.87 6.49 -17.20
C VAL A 240 23.23 5.90 -15.84
N SER A 241 22.27 5.17 -15.30
CA SER A 241 22.43 4.39 -14.06
C SER A 241 21.85 3.00 -14.28
N GLY A 242 21.84 2.17 -13.26
CA GLY A 242 21.18 0.88 -13.37
C GLY A 242 21.27 0.02 -12.14
N SER A 243 20.62 -1.14 -12.22
CA SER A 243 20.76 -2.22 -11.28
C SER A 243 21.18 -3.50 -12.01
N ALA A 244 22.05 -4.30 -11.40
CA ALA A 244 22.47 -5.57 -11.95
C ALA A 244 22.50 -6.66 -10.89
N ALA A 245 22.37 -7.89 -11.33
CA ALA A 245 22.32 -9.03 -10.43
C ALA A 245 23.40 -10.08 -10.80
N PRO A 246 24.66 -9.86 -10.42
CA PRO A 246 25.72 -10.85 -10.62
C PRO A 246 25.49 -12.13 -9.83
N LEU A 247 26.09 -13.22 -10.28
CA LEU A 247 26.08 -14.48 -9.56
C LEU A 247 26.84 -14.36 -8.23
N GLN A 248 26.37 -15.02 -7.20
CA GLN A 248 27.12 -15.17 -5.94
C GLN A 248 28.38 -16.01 -6.18
N TRP A 249 29.42 -15.85 -5.34
CA TRP A 249 30.66 -16.61 -5.49
C TRP A 249 30.51 -18.11 -5.18
N LEU A 250 29.54 -18.48 -4.36
CA LEU A 250 29.21 -19.87 -4.07
C LEU A 250 27.96 -20.27 -4.89
N PRO A 251 27.91 -21.48 -5.48
CA PRO A 251 26.70 -21.94 -6.15
C PRO A 251 25.55 -22.07 -5.17
N MET A 252 24.52 -21.24 -5.36
CA MET A 252 23.33 -21.20 -4.54
C MET A 252 22.10 -21.46 -5.41
N PRO A 253 21.83 -22.72 -5.76
CA PRO A 253 20.65 -23.06 -6.53
C PRO A 253 19.39 -22.81 -5.69
N VAL A 254 18.48 -22.02 -6.22
CA VAL A 254 17.19 -21.68 -5.59
C VAL A 254 16.09 -22.16 -6.51
N MET A 255 15.18 -22.96 -5.94
CA MET A 255 13.95 -23.36 -6.59
C MET A 255 12.82 -23.23 -5.58
N GLY A 256 11.73 -22.55 -5.93
CA GLY A 256 10.62 -22.40 -5.01
C GLY A 256 9.54 -21.48 -5.52
N CYS A 257 8.42 -21.49 -4.81
CA CYS A 257 7.26 -20.67 -5.07
C CYS A 257 7.08 -19.66 -3.93
N ALA A 258 6.95 -18.37 -4.26
CA ALA A 258 6.68 -17.30 -3.32
C ALA A 258 5.29 -16.71 -3.56
N LEU A 259 4.63 -16.29 -2.47
CA LEU A 259 3.41 -15.49 -2.55
C LEU A 259 3.73 -14.10 -3.10
N ILE A 260 2.92 -13.66 -4.06
CA ILE A 260 2.99 -12.33 -4.63
C ILE A 260 1.63 -11.65 -4.54
N SER A 261 1.61 -10.32 -4.54
CA SER A 261 0.38 -9.52 -4.45
C SER A 261 -0.46 -9.49 -5.74
N SER A 262 0.06 -10.07 -6.84
CA SER A 262 -0.63 -10.13 -8.13
C SER A 262 -1.27 -11.50 -8.38
N SER A 263 -2.19 -11.58 -9.34
CA SER A 263 -2.77 -12.86 -9.80
C SER A 263 -1.95 -13.44 -10.97
N PRO A 264 -1.52 -14.73 -10.91
CA PRO A 264 -1.79 -15.69 -9.83
C PRO A 264 -1.05 -15.32 -8.53
N ALA A 265 -1.62 -15.74 -7.39
CA ALA A 265 -1.12 -15.35 -6.05
C ALA A 265 0.27 -15.91 -5.70
N TRP A 266 0.87 -16.72 -6.53
CA TRP A 266 2.23 -17.24 -6.36
C TRP A 266 3.02 -17.23 -7.66
N ARG A 267 4.32 -17.06 -7.50
CA ARG A 267 5.30 -17.13 -8.58
C ARG A 267 6.36 -18.17 -8.23
N CYS A 268 6.53 -19.17 -9.08
CA CYS A 268 7.60 -20.15 -8.95
C CYS A 268 8.82 -19.72 -9.76
N THR A 269 10.00 -19.80 -9.17
CA THR A 269 11.28 -19.47 -9.80
C THR A 269 12.25 -20.62 -9.61
N ALA A 270 13.10 -20.83 -10.61
CA ALA A 270 14.23 -21.75 -10.57
C ALA A 270 15.46 -21.04 -11.13
N GLY A 271 16.60 -21.21 -10.47
CA GLY A 271 17.85 -20.57 -10.90
C GLY A 271 18.90 -20.51 -9.79
N PHE A 272 19.90 -19.70 -9.98
CA PHE A 272 20.89 -19.40 -8.94
C PHE A 272 20.55 -18.10 -8.24
N ALA A 273 20.78 -18.04 -6.92
CA ALA A 273 20.69 -16.79 -6.17
C ALA A 273 21.70 -15.78 -6.69
N ARG A 274 21.24 -14.52 -6.76
CA ARG A 274 22.02 -13.40 -7.28
C ARG A 274 22.04 -12.28 -6.25
N GLU A 275 23.09 -11.50 -6.28
CA GLU A 275 23.16 -10.28 -5.50
C GLU A 275 22.56 -9.13 -6.32
N SER A 276 21.50 -8.50 -5.79
CA SER A 276 20.94 -7.31 -6.45
C SER A 276 21.79 -6.08 -6.07
N LEU A 277 22.60 -5.61 -6.98
CA LEU A 277 23.40 -4.40 -6.83
C LEU A 277 22.73 -3.25 -7.58
N GLN A 278 22.47 -2.18 -6.85
CA GLN A 278 21.87 -0.97 -7.41
C GLN A 278 22.94 0.12 -7.51
N GLY A 279 22.74 1.07 -8.44
CA GLY A 279 23.60 2.22 -8.52
C GLY A 279 24.82 2.10 -9.41
N LEU A 280 24.75 1.28 -10.42
CA LEU A 280 25.74 1.28 -11.49
C LEU A 280 25.92 2.71 -12.03
N GLY A 281 27.16 3.08 -12.28
CA GLY A 281 27.51 4.39 -12.82
C GLY A 281 27.50 5.55 -11.81
N ALA A 282 27.08 5.29 -10.55
CA ALA A 282 27.07 6.30 -9.49
C ALA A 282 27.83 5.81 -8.25
N PRO A 283 28.63 6.66 -7.61
CA PRO A 283 29.19 6.32 -6.30
C PRO A 283 28.11 6.43 -5.22
N GLY A 284 27.93 5.38 -4.43
CA GLY A 284 27.15 5.46 -3.19
C GLY A 284 25.90 4.58 -3.12
N ALA A 285 25.43 4.37 -1.91
CA ALA A 285 24.60 3.31 -1.39
C ALA A 285 23.15 3.25 -1.92
N TYR A 286 22.69 2.02 -1.99
CA TYR A 286 21.33 1.48 -1.87
C TYR A 286 20.11 2.38 -2.24
N GLY A 287 19.41 2.01 -3.30
CA GLY A 287 18.03 2.44 -3.58
C GLY A 287 17.85 3.83 -4.19
N SER A 288 18.84 4.69 -4.15
CA SER A 288 18.77 6.07 -4.64
C SER A 288 19.94 6.49 -5.51
N ALA A 289 20.67 5.54 -6.09
CA ALA A 289 21.90 5.84 -6.81
C ALA A 289 21.69 6.73 -8.04
N GLY A 290 20.57 6.58 -8.75
CA GLY A 290 20.19 7.51 -9.80
C GLY A 290 19.98 8.93 -9.24
N LEU A 291 19.36 9.05 -8.07
CA LEU A 291 19.13 10.35 -7.41
C LEU A 291 20.43 10.99 -6.94
N ALA A 292 21.38 10.20 -6.40
CA ALA A 292 22.70 10.70 -6.03
C ALA A 292 23.51 11.21 -7.25
N LEU A 293 23.38 10.53 -8.39
CA LEU A 293 23.98 10.96 -9.64
C LEU A 293 23.36 12.29 -10.13
N VAL A 294 22.05 12.42 -10.07
CA VAL A 294 21.34 13.68 -10.38
C VAL A 294 21.82 14.80 -9.47
N ALA A 295 21.85 14.56 -8.15
CA ALA A 295 22.29 15.55 -7.17
C ALA A 295 23.73 16.01 -7.43
N LYS A 296 24.65 15.08 -7.72
CA LYS A 296 26.03 15.39 -8.10
C LYS A 296 26.10 16.25 -9.37
N THR A 297 25.29 15.92 -10.38
CA THR A 297 25.25 16.64 -11.66
C THR A 297 24.70 18.05 -11.49
N LEU A 298 23.75 18.25 -10.56
CA LEU A 298 23.20 19.55 -10.17
C LEU A 298 24.11 20.30 -9.17
N GLY A 299 25.24 19.74 -8.75
CA GLY A 299 26.16 20.37 -7.78
C GLY A 299 25.58 20.47 -6.35
N LEU A 300 24.60 19.64 -6.01
CA LEU A 300 23.96 19.65 -4.69
C LEU A 300 24.87 19.02 -3.63
N ARG A 301 24.82 19.56 -2.41
CA ARG A 301 25.59 19.06 -1.27
C ARG A 301 24.68 18.24 -0.34
N GLU A 302 25.21 17.14 0.15
CA GLU A 302 24.64 16.45 1.30
C GLU A 302 24.98 17.23 2.57
N SER A 303 23.97 17.52 3.37
CA SER A 303 24.13 18.16 4.69
C SER A 303 23.08 17.65 5.66
N PRO A 304 23.34 17.65 6.98
CA PRO A 304 22.35 17.27 7.99
C PRO A 304 21.10 18.15 7.86
N ALA A 305 19.93 17.53 8.02
CA ALA A 305 18.65 18.22 7.85
C ALA A 305 18.46 19.38 8.86
N SER A 306 19.04 19.25 10.07
CA SER A 306 19.00 20.31 11.09
C SER A 306 19.71 21.58 10.64
N GLU A 307 20.86 21.46 9.96
CA GLU A 307 21.62 22.59 9.40
C GLU A 307 20.87 23.23 8.25
N ARG A 308 20.26 22.43 7.38
CA ARG A 308 19.45 22.90 6.26
C ARG A 308 18.19 23.64 6.73
N LEU A 309 17.49 23.12 7.74
CA LEU A 309 16.32 23.78 8.30
C LEU A 309 16.69 25.17 8.85
N ALA A 310 17.84 25.30 9.51
CA ALA A 310 18.32 26.61 9.99
C ALA A 310 18.63 27.57 8.84
N SER A 311 19.24 27.08 7.75
CA SER A 311 19.57 27.90 6.56
C SER A 311 18.32 28.34 5.78
N PHE A 312 17.24 27.56 5.84
CA PHE A 312 15.96 27.86 5.18
C PHE A 312 14.96 28.57 6.08
N ALA A 313 15.26 28.78 7.35
CA ALA A 313 14.40 29.52 8.27
C ALA A 313 14.10 30.91 7.70
N GLY A 314 12.85 31.19 7.41
CA GLY A 314 12.38 32.41 6.73
C GLY A 314 12.09 32.25 5.22
N ARG A 315 12.64 31.25 4.53
CA ARG A 315 12.28 30.94 3.13
C ARG A 315 11.18 29.90 3.00
N GLN A 316 11.01 29.08 4.02
CA GLN A 316 9.95 28.07 4.11
C GLN A 316 8.70 28.67 4.78
N ALA A 317 8.07 29.65 4.16
CA ALA A 317 6.72 30.02 4.56
C ALA A 317 5.85 28.75 4.52
N ALA A 318 5.04 28.54 5.56
CA ALA A 318 4.01 27.52 5.51
C ALA A 318 3.19 27.76 4.24
N PRO A 319 2.87 26.74 3.42
CA PRO A 319 1.94 26.97 2.34
C PRO A 319 0.71 27.62 2.95
N ASN A 320 0.27 28.77 2.36
CA ASN A 320 -1.00 29.35 2.76
C ASN A 320 -2.07 28.32 2.37
N LEU A 321 -2.69 27.69 3.37
CA LEU A 321 -3.65 26.62 3.12
C LEU A 321 -4.97 27.12 2.57
N GLU A 322 -5.37 28.31 2.90
CA GLU A 322 -6.68 28.84 2.53
C GLU A 322 -6.90 28.84 1.00
N PRO A 323 -5.96 29.31 0.16
CA PRO A 323 -6.11 29.19 -1.29
C PRO A 323 -6.17 27.73 -1.78
N ILE A 324 -5.41 26.81 -1.16
CA ILE A 324 -5.41 25.39 -1.52
C ILE A 324 -6.76 24.76 -1.18
N ILE A 325 -7.29 25.07 0.01
CA ILE A 325 -8.60 24.58 0.48
C ILE A 325 -9.71 25.13 -0.44
N GLU A 326 -9.69 26.42 -0.72
CA GLU A 326 -10.69 27.05 -1.60
C GLU A 326 -10.64 26.54 -3.03
N GLN A 327 -9.44 26.38 -3.59
CA GLN A 327 -9.28 25.83 -4.94
C GLN A 327 -9.79 24.38 -4.99
N ARG A 328 -9.44 23.54 -3.99
CA ARG A 328 -9.94 22.19 -3.90
C ARG A 328 -11.46 22.15 -3.80
N LEU A 329 -12.02 23.01 -2.95
CA LEU A 329 -13.47 23.11 -2.78
C LEU A 329 -14.16 23.49 -4.09
N ARG A 330 -13.65 24.46 -4.84
CA ARG A 330 -14.19 24.85 -6.16
C ARG A 330 -14.17 23.69 -7.16
N VAL A 331 -13.05 22.96 -7.22
CA VAL A 331 -12.93 21.79 -8.11
C VAL A 331 -13.92 20.70 -7.68
N THR A 332 -14.00 20.41 -6.39
CA THR A 332 -14.92 19.41 -5.84
C THR A 332 -16.39 19.76 -6.09
N LEU A 333 -16.77 21.02 -5.96
CA LEU A 333 -18.11 21.52 -6.30
C LEU A 333 -18.38 21.37 -7.81
N GLY A 334 -17.41 21.66 -8.66
CA GLY A 334 -17.53 21.43 -10.11
C GLY A 334 -17.70 19.95 -10.49
N VAL A 335 -17.07 19.02 -9.75
CA VAL A 335 -17.33 17.59 -9.92
C VAL A 335 -18.75 17.25 -9.48
N LEU A 336 -19.18 17.76 -8.33
CA LEU A 336 -20.55 17.55 -7.82
C LEU A 336 -21.59 18.05 -8.83
N ASP A 337 -21.42 19.27 -9.37
CA ASP A 337 -22.32 19.85 -10.39
C ASP A 337 -22.44 18.94 -11.63
N ARG A 338 -21.30 18.45 -12.12
CA ARG A 338 -21.25 17.54 -13.28
C ARG A 338 -21.99 16.24 -13.01
N VAL A 339 -21.79 15.65 -11.81
CA VAL A 339 -22.41 14.37 -11.43
C VAL A 339 -23.91 14.54 -11.17
N ILE A 340 -24.34 15.67 -10.63
CA ILE A 340 -25.77 15.99 -10.49
C ILE A 340 -26.43 16.13 -11.88
N ALA A 341 -25.75 16.75 -12.83
CA ALA A 341 -26.23 16.90 -14.20
C ALA A 341 -26.20 15.58 -14.99
N ASP A 342 -25.22 14.73 -14.74
CA ASP A 342 -25.08 13.40 -15.38
C ASP A 342 -24.75 12.32 -14.33
N PRO A 343 -25.75 11.71 -13.70
CA PRO A 343 -25.56 10.64 -12.71
C PRO A 343 -24.94 9.35 -13.27
N GLY A 344 -24.83 9.22 -14.59
CA GLY A 344 -24.11 8.15 -15.27
C GLY A 344 -22.59 8.37 -15.31
N ALA A 345 -22.14 9.60 -15.10
CA ALA A 345 -20.71 9.93 -15.07
C ALA A 345 -19.99 9.25 -13.91
N ALA A 346 -18.77 8.77 -14.19
CA ALA A 346 -17.94 8.15 -13.16
C ALA A 346 -17.42 9.20 -12.17
N SER A 347 -17.49 8.89 -10.88
CA SER A 347 -16.85 9.66 -9.80
C SER A 347 -16.24 8.72 -8.76
N THR A 348 -15.22 9.19 -8.05
CA THR A 348 -14.57 8.48 -6.96
C THR A 348 -14.85 9.18 -5.63
N ILE A 349 -14.72 8.47 -4.51
CA ILE A 349 -14.90 9.07 -3.17
C ILE A 349 -13.89 10.20 -2.92
N HIS A 350 -12.71 10.14 -3.53
CA HIS A 350 -11.67 11.15 -3.42
C HIS A 350 -12.04 12.48 -4.06
N ASP A 351 -12.92 12.45 -5.06
CA ASP A 351 -13.42 13.64 -5.74
C ASP A 351 -14.22 14.55 -4.80
N TYR A 352 -14.74 14.00 -3.69
CA TYR A 352 -15.56 14.73 -2.72
C TYR A 352 -14.86 14.98 -1.37
N ALA A 353 -13.57 14.69 -1.26
CA ALA A 353 -12.86 14.71 0.03
C ALA A 353 -12.98 16.06 0.79
N GLY A 354 -13.01 17.19 0.07
CA GLY A 354 -13.20 18.53 0.69
C GLY A 354 -14.60 18.80 1.19
N LEU A 355 -15.63 18.15 0.66
CA LEU A 355 -17.03 18.38 1.03
C LEU A 355 -17.43 17.68 2.33
N HIS A 356 -16.81 16.56 2.67
CA HIS A 356 -17.15 15.85 3.93
C HIS A 356 -16.95 16.72 5.19
N GLN A 357 -16.21 17.81 5.11
CA GLN A 357 -15.98 18.75 6.20
C GLN A 357 -16.84 20.02 6.10
N ARG A 358 -17.72 20.08 5.10
CA ARG A 358 -18.57 21.22 4.81
C ARG A 358 -20.03 20.79 4.69
N PRO A 359 -20.63 20.27 5.80
CA PRO A 359 -22.03 19.85 5.81
C PRO A 359 -22.98 20.97 5.41
N ASP A 360 -22.63 22.24 5.66
CA ASP A 360 -23.38 23.41 5.24
C ASP A 360 -23.54 23.52 3.71
N LEU A 361 -22.54 23.12 2.94
CA LEU A 361 -22.63 23.11 1.47
C LEU A 361 -23.39 21.91 0.95
N ILE A 362 -23.25 20.78 1.61
CA ILE A 362 -23.98 19.56 1.26
C ILE A 362 -25.47 19.76 1.54
N SER A 363 -25.84 20.34 2.69
CA SER A 363 -27.22 20.61 3.08
C SER A 363 -27.96 21.43 2.02
N ARG A 364 -27.33 22.51 1.52
CA ARG A 364 -27.92 23.37 0.47
C ARG A 364 -28.20 22.63 -0.84
N ARG A 365 -27.45 21.56 -1.11
CA ARG A 365 -27.52 20.78 -2.35
C ARG A 365 -28.17 19.39 -2.14
N ALA A 366 -28.59 19.07 -0.92
CA ALA A 366 -29.08 17.76 -0.57
C ALA A 366 -30.26 17.26 -1.44
N PRO A 367 -31.26 18.07 -1.80
CA PRO A 367 -32.34 17.63 -2.69
C PRO A 367 -31.83 17.22 -4.08
N GLU A 368 -30.86 17.96 -4.65
CA GLU A 368 -30.25 17.66 -5.95
C GLU A 368 -29.40 16.39 -5.87
N ILE A 369 -28.63 16.23 -4.78
CA ILE A 369 -27.85 15.04 -4.51
C ILE A 369 -28.75 13.80 -4.41
N VAL A 370 -29.87 13.88 -3.69
CA VAL A 370 -30.86 12.78 -3.60
C VAL A 370 -31.40 12.42 -4.96
N THR A 371 -31.79 13.40 -5.78
CA THR A 371 -32.27 13.17 -7.14
C THR A 371 -31.22 12.44 -7.99
N ALA A 372 -29.94 12.86 -7.89
CA ALA A 372 -28.83 12.22 -8.59
C ALA A 372 -28.58 10.78 -8.08
N ILE A 373 -28.71 10.51 -6.77
CA ILE A 373 -28.58 9.16 -6.22
C ILE A 373 -29.67 8.25 -6.80
N VAL A 374 -30.93 8.68 -6.78
CA VAL A 374 -32.05 7.90 -7.31
C VAL A 374 -31.84 7.61 -8.78
N ALA A 375 -31.50 8.61 -9.58
CA ALA A 375 -31.20 8.46 -11.00
C ALA A 375 -30.00 7.51 -11.25
N ALA A 376 -28.93 7.61 -10.49
CA ALA A 376 -27.78 6.71 -10.57
C ALA A 376 -28.15 5.25 -10.27
N LEU A 377 -29.02 5.05 -9.27
CA LEU A 377 -29.58 3.75 -8.96
C LEU A 377 -30.47 3.21 -10.11
N ASP A 378 -31.25 4.06 -10.77
CA ASP A 378 -32.12 3.66 -11.90
C ASP A 378 -31.33 3.29 -13.14
N ILE A 379 -30.22 3.98 -13.46
CA ILE A 379 -29.28 3.62 -14.52
C ILE A 379 -28.70 2.22 -14.28
N GLY A 380 -28.30 1.91 -13.06
CA GLY A 380 -28.02 0.55 -12.59
C GLY A 380 -26.72 -0.10 -13.07
N HIS A 381 -25.89 0.54 -13.89
CA HIS A 381 -24.58 -0.04 -14.25
C HIS A 381 -23.48 0.33 -13.21
N SER A 382 -22.39 -0.41 -13.19
CA SER A 382 -21.38 -0.34 -12.12
C SER A 382 -20.86 1.06 -11.82
N LYS A 383 -20.60 1.89 -12.86
CA LYS A 383 -20.10 3.26 -12.68
C LYS A 383 -21.13 4.17 -12.04
N SER A 384 -22.39 4.12 -12.50
CA SER A 384 -23.46 4.93 -11.90
C SER A 384 -23.75 4.51 -10.45
N LEU A 385 -23.76 3.19 -10.17
CA LEU A 385 -23.94 2.68 -8.80
C LEU A 385 -22.81 3.16 -7.88
N GLU A 386 -21.56 3.16 -8.34
CA GLU A 386 -20.45 3.70 -7.58
C GLU A 386 -20.59 5.20 -7.33
N THR A 387 -21.03 5.96 -8.33
CA THR A 387 -21.33 7.39 -8.20
C THR A 387 -22.45 7.63 -7.18
N GLY A 388 -23.56 6.90 -7.27
CA GLY A 388 -24.65 6.95 -6.31
C GLY A 388 -24.21 6.63 -4.88
N ARG A 389 -23.35 5.63 -4.70
CA ARG A 389 -22.72 5.29 -3.42
C ARG A 389 -21.88 6.43 -2.85
N ASN A 390 -21.06 7.07 -3.69
CA ASN A 390 -20.22 8.18 -3.26
C ASN A 390 -21.04 9.41 -2.85
N LEU A 391 -22.15 9.67 -3.52
CA LEU A 391 -23.12 10.72 -3.14
C LEU A 391 -23.84 10.39 -1.82
N GLN A 392 -24.18 9.12 -1.56
CA GLN A 392 -24.73 8.69 -0.26
C GLN A 392 -23.77 8.99 0.89
N ALA A 393 -22.44 8.82 0.66
CA ALA A 393 -21.42 9.16 1.65
C ALA A 393 -21.43 10.66 2.01
N LEU A 394 -21.82 11.54 1.08
CA LEU A 394 -22.01 12.97 1.36
C LEU A 394 -23.24 13.21 2.25
N LEU A 395 -24.37 12.56 1.97
CA LEU A 395 -25.54 12.68 2.84
C LEU A 395 -25.25 12.18 4.26
N ALA A 396 -24.41 11.17 4.38
CA ALA A 396 -24.06 10.59 5.68
C ALA A 396 -23.30 11.53 6.64
N VAL A 397 -22.83 12.71 6.21
CA VAL A 397 -22.19 13.69 7.10
C VAL A 397 -23.14 14.77 7.61
N LEU A 398 -24.37 14.82 7.11
CA LEU A 398 -25.37 15.80 7.51
C LEU A 398 -25.79 15.63 8.98
N PRO A 399 -26.15 16.68 9.71
CA PRO A 399 -26.89 16.57 10.98
C PRO A 399 -28.15 15.72 10.81
N PHE A 400 -28.61 15.05 11.87
CA PHE A 400 -29.72 14.11 11.77
C PHE A 400 -31.00 14.75 11.20
N ALA A 401 -31.39 15.92 11.67
CA ALA A 401 -32.60 16.62 11.22
C ALA A 401 -32.60 16.94 9.71
N GLU A 402 -31.40 17.10 9.11
CA GLU A 402 -31.24 17.31 7.68
C GLU A 402 -31.06 16.00 6.91
N PHE A 403 -30.48 14.99 7.56
CA PHE A 403 -30.26 13.67 7.00
C PHE A 403 -31.58 12.90 6.82
N GLU A 404 -32.46 12.90 7.83
CA GLU A 404 -33.68 12.09 7.91
C GLU A 404 -34.57 12.19 6.67
N PRO A 405 -35.01 13.41 6.21
CA PRO A 405 -35.91 13.52 5.07
C PRO A 405 -35.29 13.00 3.77
N HIS A 406 -33.99 13.24 3.60
CA HIS A 406 -33.25 12.83 2.42
C HIS A 406 -32.92 11.33 2.41
N ALA A 407 -32.55 10.79 3.56
CA ALA A 407 -32.27 9.37 3.72
C ALA A 407 -33.53 8.51 3.50
N SER A 408 -34.68 8.98 3.91
CA SER A 408 -35.96 8.28 3.70
C SER A 408 -36.32 8.11 2.22
N VAL A 409 -36.06 9.12 1.39
CA VAL A 409 -36.24 9.03 -0.07
C VAL A 409 -35.29 8.01 -0.71
N VAL A 410 -34.00 8.06 -0.34
CA VAL A 410 -33.00 7.11 -0.84
C VAL A 410 -33.34 5.69 -0.38
N LEU A 411 -33.75 5.51 0.89
CA LEU A 411 -34.17 4.22 1.45
C LEU A 411 -35.33 3.64 0.63
N GLY A 412 -36.38 4.41 0.34
CA GLY A 412 -37.48 3.96 -0.49
C GLY A 412 -37.06 3.48 -1.87
N SER A 413 -36.11 4.19 -2.51
CA SER A 413 -35.55 3.77 -3.79
C SER A 413 -34.72 2.47 -3.68
N LEU A 414 -34.01 2.25 -2.57
CA LEU A 414 -33.24 1.02 -2.33
C LEU A 414 -34.15 -0.16 -2.02
N GLU A 415 -35.25 0.05 -1.27
CA GLU A 415 -36.25 -0.98 -0.91
C GLU A 415 -37.00 -1.49 -2.12
N ALA A 416 -37.33 -0.62 -3.07
CA ALA A 416 -38.03 -0.98 -4.30
C ALA A 416 -37.24 -1.96 -5.20
N ARG A 417 -35.95 -2.21 -4.89
CA ARG A 417 -35.07 -3.07 -5.70
C ARG A 417 -35.01 -4.49 -5.17
N SER A 418 -35.33 -5.45 -6.06
CA SER A 418 -35.28 -6.89 -5.74
C SER A 418 -33.86 -7.45 -5.66
N LYS A 419 -32.89 -6.82 -6.32
CA LYS A 419 -31.49 -7.26 -6.35
C LYS A 419 -30.58 -6.15 -5.89
N MET A 420 -29.69 -6.48 -4.97
CA MET A 420 -28.68 -5.57 -4.47
C MET A 420 -27.29 -6.06 -4.89
N THR A 421 -26.43 -5.14 -5.27
CA THR A 421 -25.04 -5.41 -5.64
C THR A 421 -24.09 -4.72 -4.68
N GLU A 422 -22.82 -5.14 -4.70
CA GLU A 422 -21.76 -4.66 -3.80
C GLU A 422 -21.45 -3.15 -3.91
N TYR A 423 -21.95 -2.48 -4.97
CA TYR A 423 -21.65 -1.06 -5.23
C TYR A 423 -22.82 -0.11 -4.98
N MET A 424 -23.96 -0.60 -4.46
CA MET A 424 -25.19 0.21 -4.39
C MET A 424 -25.29 1.11 -3.15
N ILE A 425 -24.61 0.75 -2.05
CA ILE A 425 -24.81 1.42 -0.76
C ILE A 425 -23.46 1.83 -0.17
N ASP A 426 -23.37 3.05 0.34
CA ASP A 426 -22.27 3.49 1.17
C ASP A 426 -22.38 2.95 2.59
N HIS A 427 -21.26 2.53 3.16
CA HIS A 427 -21.24 1.92 4.50
C HIS A 427 -21.67 2.90 5.61
N ARG A 428 -21.28 4.18 5.52
CA ARG A 428 -21.62 5.21 6.50
C ARG A 428 -23.09 5.55 6.41
N PHE A 429 -23.61 5.67 5.19
CA PHE A 429 -25.03 5.89 4.94
C PHE A 429 -25.85 4.73 5.50
N LEU A 430 -25.48 3.49 5.19
CA LEU A 430 -26.16 2.29 5.70
C LEU A 430 -26.17 2.23 7.23
N ALA A 431 -25.05 2.48 7.87
CA ALA A 431 -24.97 2.52 9.34
C ALA A 431 -25.84 3.63 9.96
N ARG A 432 -26.04 4.75 9.25
CA ARG A 432 -26.87 5.85 9.71
C ARG A 432 -28.36 5.63 9.51
N LEU A 433 -28.77 4.74 8.59
CA LEU A 433 -30.19 4.42 8.42
C LEU A 433 -30.84 3.96 9.72
N GLY A 434 -30.09 3.34 10.63
CA GLY A 434 -30.60 2.97 11.95
C GLY A 434 -31.09 4.16 12.81
N GLU A 435 -30.61 5.37 12.53
CA GLU A 435 -31.08 6.59 13.22
C GLU A 435 -32.54 6.92 12.85
N LEU A 436 -33.05 6.37 11.73
CA LEU A 436 -34.49 6.48 11.31
C LEU A 436 -35.42 5.56 12.12
N GLY A 437 -34.91 4.76 13.04
CA GLY A 437 -35.68 3.85 13.88
C GLY A 437 -36.49 2.80 13.08
N GLY A 438 -37.73 2.57 13.46
CA GLY A 438 -38.55 1.51 12.90
C GLY A 438 -38.73 1.52 11.38
N THR A 439 -38.63 2.67 10.73
CA THR A 439 -38.80 2.80 9.27
C THR A 439 -37.72 2.14 8.44
N SER A 440 -36.51 1.96 9.00
CA SER A 440 -35.37 1.35 8.29
C SER A 440 -35.09 -0.10 8.69
N LEU A 441 -35.79 -0.63 9.69
CA LEU A 441 -35.47 -1.94 10.29
C LEU A 441 -35.56 -3.10 9.30
N SER A 442 -36.65 -3.17 8.50
CA SER A 442 -36.85 -4.24 7.52
C SER A 442 -35.71 -4.26 6.49
N PHE A 443 -35.26 -3.08 6.07
CA PHE A 443 -34.14 -2.95 5.13
C PHE A 443 -32.81 -3.38 5.77
N LEU A 444 -32.53 -2.90 6.98
CA LEU A 444 -31.32 -3.25 7.71
C LEU A 444 -31.26 -4.74 8.03
N GLU A 445 -32.37 -5.34 8.41
CA GLU A 445 -32.53 -6.78 8.66
C GLU A 445 -32.19 -7.58 7.40
N ARG A 446 -32.79 -7.23 6.25
CA ARG A 446 -32.53 -7.86 4.97
C ARG A 446 -31.05 -7.76 4.59
N VAL A 447 -30.45 -6.59 4.75
CA VAL A 447 -29.02 -6.37 4.42
C VAL A 447 -28.11 -7.13 5.37
N ALA A 448 -28.39 -7.15 6.67
CA ALA A 448 -27.56 -7.81 7.67
C ALA A 448 -27.54 -9.32 7.53
N PHE A 449 -28.70 -9.94 7.21
CA PHE A 449 -28.88 -11.38 7.38
C PHE A 449 -29.23 -12.15 6.10
N GLU A 450 -29.85 -11.50 5.10
CA GLU A 450 -30.41 -12.19 3.94
C GLU A 450 -29.67 -11.88 2.65
N LEU A 451 -28.95 -10.75 2.60
CA LEU A 451 -28.27 -10.33 1.38
C LEU A 451 -27.18 -11.34 0.98
N ARG A 452 -27.32 -11.86 -0.23
CA ARG A 452 -26.36 -12.80 -0.83
C ARG A 452 -25.78 -12.20 -2.11
N GLY A 453 -24.49 -12.41 -2.32
CA GLY A 453 -23.83 -12.07 -3.58
C GLY A 453 -24.24 -13.01 -4.72
N PRO A 454 -23.84 -12.72 -5.96
CA PRO A 454 -24.21 -13.49 -7.16
C PRO A 454 -23.87 -15.00 -7.08
N LYS A 455 -22.90 -15.38 -6.23
CA LYS A 455 -22.49 -16.77 -5.99
C LYS A 455 -23.05 -17.34 -4.67
N GLY A 456 -24.06 -16.71 -4.08
CA GLY A 456 -24.66 -17.15 -2.82
C GLY A 456 -23.84 -16.87 -1.56
N GLN A 457 -22.63 -16.26 -1.69
CA GLN A 457 -21.83 -15.86 -0.54
C GLN A 457 -22.46 -14.68 0.19
N SER A 458 -22.33 -14.64 1.53
CA SER A 458 -22.71 -13.48 2.31
C SER A 458 -21.89 -12.25 1.88
N LEU A 459 -22.55 -11.14 1.61
CA LEU A 459 -21.89 -9.86 1.37
C LEU A 459 -21.43 -9.26 2.72
N ARG A 460 -20.40 -9.86 3.31
CA ARG A 460 -19.86 -9.49 4.62
C ARG A 460 -19.52 -8.01 4.74
N THR A 461 -19.18 -7.36 3.64
CA THR A 461 -18.93 -5.92 3.57
C THR A 461 -20.09 -5.06 4.05
N TYR A 462 -21.31 -5.50 3.85
CA TYR A 462 -22.50 -4.77 4.32
C TYR A 462 -23.05 -5.25 5.66
N THR A 463 -22.71 -6.47 6.09
CA THR A 463 -23.20 -7.01 7.36
C THR A 463 -22.78 -6.15 8.54
N LEU A 464 -21.52 -5.71 8.58
CA LEU A 464 -21.01 -4.87 9.67
C LEU A 464 -21.75 -3.51 9.76
N PRO A 465 -21.82 -2.68 8.71
CA PRO A 465 -22.53 -1.40 8.80
C PRO A 465 -24.05 -1.58 9.00
N ALA A 466 -24.66 -2.67 8.53
CA ALA A 466 -26.05 -2.94 8.81
C ALA A 466 -26.28 -3.28 10.30
N ILE A 467 -25.42 -4.08 10.93
CA ILE A 467 -25.46 -4.34 12.38
C ILE A 467 -25.18 -3.06 13.19
N GLU A 468 -24.29 -2.18 12.73
CA GLU A 468 -24.11 -0.86 13.32
C GLU A 468 -25.42 -0.05 13.23
N GLY A 469 -26.10 -0.09 12.09
CA GLY A 469 -27.43 0.52 11.93
C GLY A 469 -28.46 -0.06 12.90
N LEU A 470 -28.56 -1.39 13.01
CA LEU A 470 -29.45 -2.03 13.98
C LEU A 470 -29.12 -1.65 15.43
N CYS A 471 -27.84 -1.51 15.75
CA CYS A 471 -27.41 -0.97 17.04
C CYS A 471 -27.91 0.47 17.25
N LYS A 472 -27.88 1.33 16.24
CA LYS A 472 -28.36 2.72 16.34
C LYS A 472 -29.87 2.80 16.47
N ALA A 473 -30.61 1.88 15.88
CA ALA A 473 -32.07 1.75 16.08
C ALA A 473 -32.43 1.39 17.54
N GLY A 474 -31.52 0.79 18.28
CA GLY A 474 -31.70 0.52 19.71
C GLY A 474 -32.84 -0.45 19.97
N ARG A 475 -33.72 -0.12 20.92
CA ARG A 475 -34.82 -1.00 21.37
C ARG A 475 -35.75 -1.45 20.24
N ASP A 476 -35.94 -0.66 19.20
CA ASP A 476 -36.79 -1.04 18.07
C ASP A 476 -36.27 -2.31 17.37
N ALA A 477 -34.95 -2.53 17.38
CA ALA A 477 -34.34 -3.72 16.80
C ALA A 477 -34.14 -4.89 17.79
N ALA A 478 -34.70 -4.81 19.02
CA ALA A 478 -34.46 -5.82 20.08
C ALA A 478 -34.88 -7.24 19.67
N HIS A 479 -35.87 -7.38 18.83
CA HIS A 479 -36.35 -8.67 18.31
C HIS A 479 -35.34 -9.38 17.41
N LEU A 480 -34.31 -8.67 16.89
CA LEU A 480 -33.26 -9.20 16.05
C LEU A 480 -32.00 -9.65 16.82
N ALA A 481 -32.00 -9.51 18.15
CA ALA A 481 -30.83 -9.75 18.97
C ALA A 481 -30.27 -11.18 18.84
N GLU A 482 -31.12 -12.20 18.74
CA GLU A 482 -30.67 -13.59 18.58
C GLU A 482 -29.99 -13.81 17.23
N ARG A 483 -30.47 -13.18 16.15
CA ARG A 483 -29.83 -13.25 14.83
C ARG A 483 -28.49 -12.54 14.84
N ILE A 484 -28.36 -11.41 15.55
CA ILE A 484 -27.06 -10.71 15.73
C ILE A 484 -26.08 -11.58 16.51
N ALA A 485 -26.54 -12.28 17.57
CA ALA A 485 -25.70 -13.20 18.32
C ALA A 485 -25.18 -14.38 17.47
N VAL A 486 -26.00 -14.91 16.56
CA VAL A 486 -25.56 -15.93 15.60
C VAL A 486 -24.45 -15.39 14.68
N VAL A 487 -24.59 -14.18 14.14
CA VAL A 487 -23.56 -13.54 13.30
C VAL A 487 -22.28 -13.28 14.10
N MET A 488 -22.42 -12.79 15.35
CA MET A 488 -21.29 -12.58 16.26
C MET A 488 -20.49 -13.89 16.49
N ASN A 489 -21.18 -14.99 16.75
CA ASN A 489 -20.57 -16.29 17.03
C ASN A 489 -19.96 -16.94 15.78
N ALA A 490 -20.55 -16.69 14.60
CA ALA A 490 -20.06 -17.17 13.31
C ALA A 490 -18.83 -16.38 12.80
N SER A 491 -18.59 -15.16 13.29
CA SER A 491 -17.39 -14.39 12.99
C SER A 491 -16.21 -15.02 13.72
N GLY A 492 -15.38 -15.78 13.00
CA GLY A 492 -14.37 -16.70 13.58
C GLY A 492 -13.20 -16.04 14.32
N ARG A 493 -13.10 -14.73 14.39
CA ARG A 493 -12.04 -14.00 15.11
C ARG A 493 -12.62 -12.83 15.90
N ARG A 494 -12.38 -12.81 17.20
CA ARG A 494 -12.83 -11.78 18.13
C ARG A 494 -12.09 -10.44 18.04
N THR A 495 -11.12 -10.35 17.17
CA THR A 495 -10.46 -9.09 16.76
C THR A 495 -11.12 -8.46 15.54
N ASP A 496 -12.16 -9.11 14.99
CA ASP A 496 -12.88 -8.61 13.82
C ASP A 496 -13.83 -7.49 14.24
N GLY A 497 -13.87 -6.40 13.49
CA GLY A 497 -14.81 -5.29 13.71
C GLY A 497 -16.27 -5.76 13.77
N LEU A 498 -16.64 -6.79 13.01
CA LEU A 498 -17.99 -7.37 13.03
C LEU A 498 -18.36 -7.96 14.39
N TYR A 499 -17.44 -8.71 15.01
CA TYR A 499 -17.68 -9.26 16.36
C TYR A 499 -17.90 -8.14 17.39
N THR A 500 -17.01 -7.14 17.36
CA THR A 500 -17.05 -6.00 18.28
C THR A 500 -18.35 -5.20 18.13
N THR A 501 -18.73 -4.88 16.89
CA THR A 501 -19.96 -4.15 16.59
C THR A 501 -21.22 -4.94 17.00
N ALA A 502 -21.24 -6.25 16.72
CA ALA A 502 -22.35 -7.12 17.14
C ALA A 502 -22.46 -7.23 18.67
N PHE A 503 -21.33 -7.32 19.38
CA PHE A 503 -21.29 -7.32 20.84
C PHE A 503 -21.90 -6.03 21.41
N VAL A 504 -21.47 -4.88 20.93
CA VAL A 504 -22.00 -3.57 21.38
C VAL A 504 -23.49 -3.44 21.00
N ALA A 505 -23.89 -3.93 19.83
CA ALA A 505 -25.28 -3.95 19.41
C ALA A 505 -26.14 -4.75 20.42
N LEU A 506 -25.73 -5.94 20.83
CA LEU A 506 -26.46 -6.76 21.80
C LEU A 506 -26.64 -6.05 23.15
N LEU A 507 -25.61 -5.37 23.65
CA LEU A 507 -25.72 -4.58 24.88
C LEU A 507 -26.76 -3.47 24.74
N ARG A 508 -26.72 -2.73 23.63
CA ARG A 508 -27.63 -1.61 23.38
C ARG A 508 -29.07 -2.05 23.09
N LEU A 509 -29.24 -3.24 22.54
CA LEU A 509 -30.54 -3.88 22.35
C LEU A 509 -31.15 -4.41 23.68
N GLY A 510 -30.42 -4.29 24.80
CA GLY A 510 -30.87 -4.77 26.10
C GLY A 510 -30.75 -6.29 26.30
N ARG A 511 -29.88 -6.94 25.50
CA ARG A 511 -29.66 -8.40 25.58
C ARG A 511 -28.20 -8.73 25.96
N PRO A 512 -27.70 -8.28 27.14
CA PRO A 512 -26.35 -8.60 27.61
C PRO A 512 -26.15 -10.09 27.85
N ASP A 513 -27.22 -10.87 28.00
CA ASP A 513 -27.21 -12.33 28.11
C ASP A 513 -26.66 -13.00 26.84
N LEU A 514 -26.97 -12.44 25.66
CA LEU A 514 -26.47 -12.94 24.38
C LEU A 514 -25.05 -12.44 24.05
N ALA A 515 -24.59 -11.39 24.72
CA ALA A 515 -23.25 -10.83 24.57
C ALA A 515 -22.24 -11.56 25.47
N ASP A 516 -22.29 -12.91 25.54
CA ASP A 516 -21.39 -13.67 26.40
C ASP A 516 -20.05 -13.91 25.72
N ILE A 517 -18.97 -13.56 26.43
CA ILE A 517 -17.58 -13.80 26.03
C ILE A 517 -17.10 -15.01 26.83
N GLY A 518 -17.11 -16.17 26.23
CA GLY A 518 -16.50 -17.34 26.87
C GLY A 518 -15.06 -17.03 27.30
N PRO A 519 -14.63 -17.48 28.48
CA PRO A 519 -13.36 -17.10 29.11
C PRO A 519 -12.12 -17.40 28.26
N ASP A 520 -12.20 -18.35 27.33
CA ASP A 520 -11.06 -18.83 26.55
C ASP A 520 -10.85 -18.11 25.21
N LYS A 521 -11.62 -17.07 24.93
CA LYS A 521 -11.78 -16.56 23.55
C LYS A 521 -11.31 -15.12 23.31
N ALA A 522 -10.88 -14.34 24.27
CA ALA A 522 -10.36 -12.98 24.09
C ALA A 522 -8.93 -12.82 24.57
N SER A 523 -8.11 -12.04 23.85
CA SER A 523 -6.83 -11.62 24.40
C SER A 523 -7.06 -10.83 25.70
N PRO A 524 -6.15 -10.88 26.69
CA PRO A 524 -6.33 -10.20 27.98
C PRO A 524 -6.61 -8.69 27.86
N TYR A 525 -6.08 -8.06 26.80
CA TYR A 525 -6.30 -6.64 26.52
C TYR A 525 -7.74 -6.37 26.06
N ARG A 526 -8.23 -7.14 25.12
CA ARG A 526 -9.61 -7.02 24.59
C ARG A 526 -10.66 -7.46 25.60
N ALA A 527 -10.36 -8.43 26.47
CA ALA A 527 -11.27 -8.86 27.52
C ALA A 527 -11.64 -7.72 28.49
N ARG A 528 -10.67 -6.85 28.85
CA ARG A 528 -10.92 -5.66 29.68
C ARG A 528 -11.82 -4.64 28.97
N GLU A 529 -11.62 -4.43 27.69
CA GLU A 529 -12.42 -3.52 26.86
C GLU A 529 -13.88 -3.97 26.81
N TYR A 530 -14.13 -5.25 26.52
CA TYR A 530 -15.48 -5.83 26.51
C TYR A 530 -16.17 -5.77 27.89
N GLN A 531 -15.43 -6.01 28.98
CA GLN A 531 -15.97 -5.86 30.34
C GLN A 531 -16.35 -4.41 30.64
N THR A 532 -15.58 -3.45 30.15
CA THR A 532 -15.90 -2.02 30.30
C THR A 532 -17.18 -1.70 29.56
N TRP A 533 -17.30 -2.09 28.28
CA TRP A 533 -18.51 -1.88 27.51
C TRP A 533 -19.76 -2.52 28.17
N ARG A 534 -19.63 -3.74 28.67
CA ARG A 534 -20.73 -4.42 29.38
C ARG A 534 -21.23 -3.66 30.60
N ARG A 535 -20.36 -2.85 31.24
CA ARG A 535 -20.74 -2.02 32.40
C ARG A 535 -21.27 -0.64 31.98
N THR A 536 -20.84 -0.11 30.86
CA THR A 536 -21.10 1.28 30.46
C THR A 536 -22.17 1.42 29.39
N ILE A 537 -22.35 0.40 28.56
CA ILE A 537 -23.34 0.43 27.46
C ILE A 537 -24.63 -0.25 27.93
N THR A 538 -25.72 0.48 27.84
CA THR A 538 -27.09 0.03 28.15
C THR A 538 -28.01 0.34 26.99
N SER A 539 -29.27 -0.12 27.07
CA SER A 539 -30.32 0.18 26.07
C SER A 539 -30.56 1.69 25.91
N ASP A 540 -30.24 2.49 26.92
CA ASP A 540 -30.48 3.94 26.93
C ASP A 540 -29.20 4.73 26.51
N SER A 541 -28.11 4.03 26.20
CA SER A 541 -26.91 4.67 25.72
C SER A 541 -27.13 5.38 24.37
N PRO A 542 -26.46 6.51 24.10
CA PRO A 542 -26.62 7.24 22.84
C PRO A 542 -26.18 6.41 21.63
N SER A 543 -26.71 6.73 20.45
CA SER A 543 -26.38 6.04 19.19
C SER A 543 -24.89 6.08 18.84
N SER A 544 -24.16 7.09 19.36
CA SER A 544 -22.69 7.18 19.23
C SER A 544 -21.94 6.01 19.88
N ALA A 545 -22.52 5.32 20.86
CA ALA A 545 -21.94 4.13 21.46
C ALA A 545 -21.80 2.95 20.47
N CYS A 546 -22.54 2.94 19.37
CA CYS A 546 -22.47 1.92 18.33
C CYS A 546 -21.23 2.04 17.43
N ARG A 547 -20.49 3.12 17.52
CA ARG A 547 -19.28 3.37 16.73
C ARG A 547 -18.08 2.89 17.54
N VAL A 548 -17.57 1.70 17.24
CA VAL A 548 -16.47 1.05 17.96
C VAL A 548 -15.21 0.95 17.11
#